data_77ab52f56d1cbc5629a96a73a75acacc
#
_entry.id   77ab52f56d1cbc5629a96a73a75acacc
#
_cell.length_a   1.000
_cell.length_b   1.000
_cell.length_c   1.000
_cell.angle_alpha   90.00
_cell.angle_beta   90.00
_cell.angle_gamma   90.00
#
_symmetry.space_group_name_H-M   'P 1'
#
loop_
_entity.id
_entity.type
_entity.pdbx_description
1 polymer ?
#
loop_
_entity_poly.entity_id
_entity_poly.type
_entity_poly.pdbx_seq_one_letter_code
_entity_poly.pdbx_strand_id
1 'polypeptide(L)'
;VKDLLPVINYISRFVDLTDDEKNHLASFLKITKVKKRQFIVQPGFVCRYKSYVVKGAFRGYLVDHEGKEHTLSFAVEDWWISDYSSLIYQEPATLFIEALEDSTLIQIAYEDEQKILEQIPKLEKFERIITQRSLAFQQKRLLSNFTKTAEERYEEFMNKYSVIASRVPQYALASYLGFSSEYLSRIRSRKSSKS
;
A
#
# COMPACT_ATOMS: atom_id res chain seq x y z
N VAL A 1 3.09 -15.09 -18.51
CA VAL A 1 1.74 -15.03 -17.91
C VAL A 1 1.68 -15.69 -16.54
N LYS A 2 2.31 -16.86 -16.31
CA LYS A 2 2.21 -17.61 -15.04
C LYS A 2 2.58 -16.77 -13.80
N ASP A 3 3.61 -15.95 -13.89
CA ASP A 3 4.08 -15.10 -12.78
C ASP A 3 3.21 -13.85 -12.57
N LEU A 4 2.30 -13.54 -13.50
CA LEU A 4 1.35 -12.42 -13.43
C LEU A 4 -0.03 -12.86 -12.93
N LEU A 5 -0.26 -14.18 -12.76
CA LEU A 5 -1.52 -14.72 -12.27
C LEU A 5 -2.01 -14.10 -10.94
N PRO A 6 -1.16 -13.74 -9.97
CA PRO A 6 -1.65 -13.16 -8.71
C PRO A 6 -2.49 -11.91 -8.94
N VAL A 7 -2.02 -10.94 -9.71
CA VAL A 7 -2.77 -9.70 -9.97
C VAL A 7 -3.98 -9.95 -10.89
N ILE A 8 -3.84 -10.81 -11.90
CA ILE A 8 -4.95 -11.16 -12.80
C ILE A 8 -6.09 -11.83 -12.01
N ASN A 9 -5.77 -12.78 -11.13
CA ASN A 9 -6.74 -13.43 -10.26
C ASN A 9 -7.37 -12.45 -9.28
N TYR A 10 -6.59 -11.50 -8.75
CA TYR A 10 -7.12 -10.45 -7.89
C TYR A 10 -8.14 -9.58 -8.64
N ILE A 11 -7.83 -9.11 -9.84
CA ILE A 11 -8.72 -8.31 -10.69
C ILE A 11 -9.98 -9.10 -11.06
N SER A 12 -9.84 -10.40 -11.36
CA SER A 12 -10.96 -11.28 -11.72
C SER A 12 -11.97 -11.51 -10.59
N ARG A 13 -11.67 -11.13 -9.36
CA ARG A 13 -12.66 -11.10 -8.25
C ARG A 13 -13.71 -10.00 -8.42
N PHE A 14 -13.47 -9.01 -9.28
CA PHE A 14 -14.31 -7.82 -9.45
C PHE A 14 -14.93 -7.71 -10.84
N VAL A 15 -14.23 -8.21 -11.85
CA VAL A 15 -14.64 -8.15 -13.25
C VAL A 15 -14.30 -9.45 -13.96
N ASP A 16 -15.19 -9.88 -14.83
CA ASP A 16 -14.99 -11.10 -15.62
C ASP A 16 -14.20 -10.78 -16.89
N LEU A 17 -12.94 -11.22 -16.95
CA LEU A 17 -12.04 -11.03 -18.08
C LEU A 17 -11.96 -12.31 -18.90
N THR A 18 -12.08 -12.19 -20.23
CA THR A 18 -11.78 -13.30 -21.15
C THR A 18 -10.28 -13.64 -21.12
N ASP A 19 -9.89 -14.77 -21.66
CA ASP A 19 -8.48 -15.16 -21.69
C ASP A 19 -7.66 -14.25 -22.61
N ASP A 20 -8.25 -13.73 -23.68
CA ASP A 20 -7.61 -12.73 -24.53
C ASP A 20 -7.40 -11.40 -23.79
N GLU A 21 -8.39 -10.94 -23.03
CA GLU A 21 -8.28 -9.73 -22.19
C GLU A 21 -7.21 -9.91 -21.09
N LYS A 22 -7.13 -11.10 -20.46
CA LYS A 22 -6.07 -11.42 -19.49
C LYS A 22 -4.68 -11.41 -20.11
N ASN A 23 -4.52 -12.00 -21.28
CA ASN A 23 -3.26 -12.01 -22.01
C ASN A 23 -2.88 -10.61 -22.47
N HIS A 24 -3.84 -9.83 -22.92
CA HIS A 24 -3.62 -8.44 -23.30
C HIS A 24 -3.21 -7.58 -22.09
N LEU A 25 -3.91 -7.65 -20.97
CA LEU A 25 -3.54 -6.97 -19.72
C LEU A 25 -2.12 -7.38 -19.30
N ALA A 26 -1.78 -8.66 -19.37
CA ALA A 26 -0.47 -9.17 -19.00
C ALA A 26 0.68 -8.52 -19.78
N SER A 27 0.47 -8.08 -21.03
CA SER A 27 1.49 -7.42 -21.84
C SER A 27 1.91 -6.03 -21.34
N PHE A 28 1.08 -5.38 -20.51
CA PHE A 28 1.34 -4.08 -19.88
C PHE A 28 1.96 -4.20 -18.47
N LEU A 29 2.05 -5.40 -17.94
CA LEU A 29 2.48 -5.65 -16.57
C LEU A 29 3.96 -6.04 -16.50
N LYS A 30 4.66 -5.49 -15.51
CA LYS A 30 6.08 -5.75 -15.25
C LYS A 30 6.28 -6.34 -13.86
N ILE A 31 7.04 -7.44 -13.79
CA ILE A 31 7.47 -8.00 -12.50
C ILE A 31 8.74 -7.29 -12.05
N THR A 32 8.74 -6.85 -10.80
CA THR A 32 9.88 -6.17 -10.18
C THR A 32 10.21 -6.84 -8.85
N LYS A 33 11.46 -7.28 -8.70
CA LYS A 33 12.00 -7.77 -7.42
C LYS A 33 12.66 -6.61 -6.69
N VAL A 34 12.33 -6.45 -5.42
CA VAL A 34 12.81 -5.34 -4.58
C VAL A 34 13.44 -5.94 -3.34
N LYS A 35 14.66 -5.55 -3.03
CA LYS A 35 15.35 -5.98 -1.81
C LYS A 35 14.88 -5.16 -0.61
N LYS A 36 14.96 -5.76 0.57
CA LYS A 36 14.72 -5.04 1.84
C LYS A 36 15.49 -3.72 1.87
N ARG A 37 14.85 -2.65 2.31
CA ARG A 37 15.34 -1.27 2.36
C ARG A 37 15.55 -0.58 1.00
N GLN A 38 15.17 -1.18 -0.10
CA GLN A 38 15.12 -0.48 -1.38
C GLN A 38 13.82 0.34 -1.49
N PHE A 39 13.97 1.49 -2.12
CA PHE A 39 12.84 2.39 -2.41
C PHE A 39 12.29 2.09 -3.80
N ILE A 40 10.97 2.11 -3.92
CA ILE A 40 10.26 2.11 -5.22
C ILE A 40 9.71 3.48 -5.59
N VAL A 41 9.59 4.39 -4.60
CA VAL A 41 9.28 5.80 -4.77
C VAL A 41 10.17 6.60 -3.82
N GLN A 42 10.71 7.72 -4.30
CA GLN A 42 11.52 8.64 -3.51
C GLN A 42 11.10 10.09 -3.80
N PRO A 43 11.11 10.98 -2.81
CA PRO A 43 10.88 12.42 -3.01
C PRO A 43 11.80 13.01 -4.09
N GLY A 44 11.24 13.95 -4.85
CA GLY A 44 11.97 14.63 -5.93
C GLY A 44 11.94 13.91 -7.27
N PHE A 45 11.48 12.66 -7.34
CA PHE A 45 11.28 11.91 -8.57
C PHE A 45 9.79 11.66 -8.83
N VAL A 46 9.37 11.68 -10.08
CA VAL A 46 7.98 11.38 -10.44
C VAL A 46 7.70 9.89 -10.24
N CYS A 47 6.63 9.56 -9.51
CA CYS A 47 6.12 8.19 -9.39
C CYS A 47 5.48 7.77 -10.72
N ARG A 48 6.07 6.77 -11.39
CA ARG A 48 5.62 6.34 -12.72
C ARG A 48 4.79 5.07 -12.72
N TYR A 49 4.75 4.35 -11.59
CA TYR A 49 4.17 3.02 -11.55
C TYR A 49 3.15 2.90 -10.41
N LYS A 50 2.03 2.26 -10.72
CA LYS A 50 1.15 1.66 -9.74
C LYS A 50 1.63 0.25 -9.45
N SER A 51 1.80 -0.10 -8.18
CA SER A 51 2.46 -1.34 -7.76
C SER A 51 1.52 -2.22 -6.96
N TYR A 52 1.34 -3.46 -7.41
CA TYR A 52 0.63 -4.52 -6.70
C TYR A 52 1.63 -5.43 -5.98
N VAL A 53 1.42 -5.68 -4.70
CA VAL A 53 2.30 -6.51 -3.89
C VAL A 53 1.92 -7.98 -4.08
N VAL A 54 2.81 -8.74 -4.74
CA VAL A 54 2.69 -10.20 -4.88
C VAL A 54 3.20 -10.91 -3.64
N LYS A 55 4.33 -10.42 -3.12
CA LYS A 55 4.99 -10.93 -1.92
C LYS A 55 5.76 -9.80 -1.26
N GLY A 56 5.70 -9.74 0.06
CA GLY A 56 6.49 -8.78 0.81
C GLY A 56 5.66 -7.75 1.56
N ALA A 57 6.35 -6.81 2.19
CA ALA A 57 5.75 -5.72 2.93
C ALA A 57 6.42 -4.40 2.59
N PHE A 58 5.63 -3.35 2.45
CA PHE A 58 6.06 -2.00 2.11
C PHE A 58 5.54 -0.99 3.13
N ARG A 59 6.27 0.09 3.27
CA ARG A 59 5.94 1.26 4.07
C ARG A 59 5.95 2.49 3.20
N GLY A 60 4.86 3.28 3.22
CA GLY A 60 4.80 4.63 2.67
C GLY A 60 4.90 5.66 3.79
N TYR A 61 5.84 6.60 3.71
CA TYR A 61 6.06 7.62 4.72
C TYR A 61 6.60 8.92 4.13
N LEU A 62 6.45 10.01 4.84
CA LEU A 62 7.10 11.29 4.58
C LEU A 62 8.07 11.62 5.71
N VAL A 63 9.00 12.53 5.43
CA VAL A 63 9.90 13.13 6.41
C VAL A 63 9.56 14.61 6.51
N ASP A 64 9.26 15.12 7.72
CA ASP A 64 8.97 16.51 7.93
C ASP A 64 10.24 17.38 8.02
N HIS A 65 10.07 18.69 8.18
CA HIS A 65 11.18 19.65 8.26
C HIS A 65 12.09 19.46 9.48
N GLU A 66 11.65 18.73 10.50
CA GLU A 66 12.44 18.38 11.68
C GLU A 66 13.19 17.03 11.49
N GLY A 67 13.03 16.38 10.33
CA GLY A 67 13.63 15.08 10.02
C GLY A 67 12.86 13.88 10.61
N LYS A 68 11.65 14.09 11.11
CA LYS A 68 10.80 13.05 11.68
C LYS A 68 10.02 12.32 10.60
N GLU A 69 10.01 11.01 10.69
CA GLU A 69 9.26 10.16 9.79
C GLU A 69 7.80 10.00 10.19
N HIS A 70 6.89 10.23 9.26
CA HIS A 70 5.46 10.03 9.43
C HIS A 70 4.95 8.93 8.49
N THR A 71 4.64 7.78 9.05
CA THR A 71 4.11 6.63 8.29
C THR A 71 2.66 6.89 7.89
N LEU A 72 2.40 6.85 6.59
CA LEU A 72 1.06 7.05 6.02
C LEU A 72 0.38 5.74 5.65
N SER A 73 1.15 4.74 5.22
CA SER A 73 0.58 3.48 4.74
C SER A 73 1.53 2.30 4.94
N PHE A 74 0.93 1.13 5.03
CA PHE A 74 1.60 -0.15 4.79
C PHE A 74 0.90 -0.84 3.63
N ALA A 75 1.63 -1.70 2.92
CA ALA A 75 1.06 -2.61 1.94
C ALA A 75 1.70 -3.99 2.07
N VAL A 76 0.88 -5.01 1.97
CA VAL A 76 1.28 -6.43 1.97
C VAL A 76 0.65 -7.11 0.76
N GLU A 77 0.73 -8.42 0.68
CA GLU A 77 0.16 -9.20 -0.43
C GLU A 77 -1.30 -8.79 -0.72
N ASP A 78 -1.66 -8.77 -1.99
CA ASP A 78 -2.97 -8.35 -2.53
C ASP A 78 -3.28 -6.85 -2.37
N TRP A 79 -2.32 -6.03 -1.95
CA TRP A 79 -2.51 -4.59 -1.83
C TRP A 79 -1.78 -3.82 -2.92
N TRP A 80 -2.35 -2.66 -3.26
CA TRP A 80 -1.74 -1.69 -4.16
C TRP A 80 -1.03 -0.59 -3.37
N ILE A 81 0.12 -0.14 -3.88
CA ILE A 81 0.88 0.96 -3.28
C ILE A 81 1.50 1.84 -4.35
N SER A 82 1.37 3.16 -4.17
CA SER A 82 1.96 4.21 -5.00
C SER A 82 1.92 5.54 -4.23
N ASP A 83 2.69 6.52 -4.65
CA ASP A 83 2.38 7.92 -4.35
C ASP A 83 1.35 8.40 -5.38
N TYR A 84 0.07 8.35 -5.01
CA TYR A 84 -1.02 8.68 -5.93
C TYR A 84 -1.04 10.14 -6.36
N SER A 85 -0.58 11.08 -5.51
CA SER A 85 -0.46 12.48 -5.90
C SER A 85 0.56 12.62 -7.03
N SER A 86 1.75 12.08 -6.84
CA SER A 86 2.79 12.09 -7.87
C SER A 86 2.37 11.34 -9.13
N LEU A 87 1.73 10.16 -8.96
CA LEU A 87 1.30 9.32 -10.09
C LEU A 87 0.25 10.02 -10.97
N ILE A 88 -0.75 10.66 -10.38
CA ILE A 88 -1.87 11.27 -11.12
C ILE A 88 -1.48 12.63 -11.70
N TYR A 89 -0.80 13.48 -10.91
CA TYR A 89 -0.44 14.83 -11.34
C TYR A 89 0.90 14.89 -12.09
N GLN A 90 1.65 13.76 -12.16
CA GLN A 90 2.96 13.68 -12.79
C GLN A 90 3.97 14.71 -12.23
N GLU A 91 3.84 15.01 -10.95
CA GLU A 91 4.71 15.90 -10.17
C GLU A 91 5.69 15.09 -9.30
N PRO A 92 6.81 15.67 -8.85
CA PRO A 92 7.74 15.00 -7.96
C PRO A 92 7.05 14.44 -6.71
N ALA A 93 7.34 13.18 -6.38
CA ALA A 93 6.80 12.53 -5.19
C ALA A 93 7.23 13.24 -3.90
N THR A 94 6.37 13.16 -2.90
CA THR A 94 6.63 13.62 -1.54
C THR A 94 6.85 12.48 -0.57
N LEU A 95 6.47 11.26 -0.97
CA LEU A 95 6.58 10.07 -0.16
C LEU A 95 7.84 9.27 -0.49
N PHE A 96 8.37 8.63 0.53
CA PHE A 96 9.19 7.45 0.40
C PHE A 96 8.28 6.22 0.41
N ILE A 97 8.49 5.27 -0.52
CA ILE A 97 7.92 3.93 -0.43
C ILE A 97 9.07 2.94 -0.40
N GLU A 98 9.23 2.28 0.74
CA GLU A 98 10.34 1.40 1.09
C GLU A 98 9.85 -0.04 1.26
N ALA A 99 10.63 -1.00 0.76
CA ALA A 99 10.43 -2.42 1.04
C ALA A 99 10.96 -2.77 2.44
N LEU A 100 10.09 -3.31 3.29
CA LEU A 100 10.45 -3.74 4.66
C LEU A 100 11.11 -5.12 4.69
N GLU A 101 10.96 -5.89 3.61
CA GLU A 101 11.54 -7.21 3.40
C GLU A 101 11.78 -7.47 1.91
N ASP A 102 12.48 -8.55 1.55
CA ASP A 102 12.65 -8.96 0.14
C ASP A 102 11.29 -9.25 -0.50
N SER A 103 10.96 -8.51 -1.53
CA SER A 103 9.61 -8.38 -2.06
C SER A 103 9.53 -8.60 -3.56
N THR A 104 8.35 -8.94 -4.04
CA THR A 104 8.02 -9.02 -5.47
C THR A 104 6.77 -8.20 -5.75
N LEU A 105 6.86 -7.33 -6.74
CA LEU A 105 5.76 -6.49 -7.22
C LEU A 105 5.38 -6.86 -8.64
N ILE A 106 4.12 -6.61 -8.99
CA ILE A 106 3.67 -6.44 -10.36
C ILE A 106 3.31 -4.96 -10.52
N GLN A 107 3.88 -4.32 -11.53
CA GLN A 107 3.77 -2.90 -11.78
C GLN A 107 3.14 -2.62 -13.13
N ILE A 108 2.31 -1.59 -13.20
CA ILE A 108 1.83 -1.00 -14.44
C ILE A 108 2.28 0.46 -14.49
N ALA A 109 2.80 0.91 -15.64
CA ALA A 109 3.11 2.31 -15.82
C ALA A 109 1.81 3.14 -15.94
N TYR A 110 1.82 4.37 -15.45
CA TYR A 110 0.64 5.25 -15.50
C TYR A 110 0.08 5.41 -16.91
N GLU A 111 0.95 5.66 -17.88
CA GLU A 111 0.55 5.80 -19.30
C GLU A 111 -0.04 4.51 -19.87
N ASP A 112 0.46 3.36 -19.47
CA ASP A 112 0.01 2.06 -19.91
C ASP A 112 -1.32 1.69 -19.23
N GLU A 113 -1.52 2.10 -17.98
CA GLU A 113 -2.81 1.96 -17.29
C GLU A 113 -3.91 2.72 -18.03
N GLN A 114 -3.66 3.96 -18.48
CA GLN A 114 -4.64 4.73 -19.25
C GLN A 114 -4.99 4.02 -20.57
N LYS A 115 -3.99 3.53 -21.31
CA LYS A 115 -4.22 2.80 -22.58
C LYS A 115 -5.03 1.53 -22.38
N ILE A 116 -4.71 0.71 -21.35
CA ILE A 116 -5.41 -0.55 -21.15
C ILE A 116 -6.85 -0.36 -20.67
N LEU A 117 -7.15 0.71 -19.95
CA LEU A 117 -8.51 1.06 -19.55
C LEU A 117 -9.39 1.38 -20.77
N GLU A 118 -8.85 2.08 -21.77
CA GLU A 118 -9.54 2.34 -23.04
C GLU A 118 -9.79 1.04 -23.83
N GLN A 119 -8.83 0.12 -23.82
CA GLN A 119 -8.88 -1.13 -24.60
C GLN A 119 -9.71 -2.23 -23.92
N ILE A 120 -9.76 -2.25 -22.58
CA ILE A 120 -10.58 -3.17 -21.78
C ILE A 120 -11.47 -2.37 -20.82
N PRO A 121 -12.61 -1.83 -21.26
CA PRO A 121 -13.46 -0.94 -20.43
C PRO A 121 -13.96 -1.58 -19.13
N LYS A 122 -13.99 -2.90 -19.03
CA LYS A 122 -14.30 -3.63 -17.78
C LYS A 122 -13.34 -3.27 -16.64
N LEU A 123 -12.09 -2.93 -16.96
CA LEU A 123 -11.09 -2.54 -15.96
C LEU A 123 -11.42 -1.21 -15.27
N GLU A 124 -12.15 -0.30 -15.92
CA GLU A 124 -12.65 0.92 -15.26
C GLU A 124 -13.55 0.60 -14.06
N LYS A 125 -14.39 -0.44 -14.17
CA LYS A 125 -15.21 -0.92 -13.06
C LYS A 125 -14.32 -1.39 -11.90
N PHE A 126 -13.26 -2.14 -12.21
CA PHE A 126 -12.29 -2.58 -11.20
C PHE A 126 -11.62 -1.38 -10.53
N GLU A 127 -11.07 -0.44 -11.29
CA GLU A 127 -10.39 0.75 -10.79
C GLU A 127 -11.32 1.60 -9.90
N ARG A 128 -12.54 1.83 -10.35
CA ARG A 128 -13.55 2.55 -9.57
C ARG A 128 -13.81 1.88 -8.21
N ILE A 129 -13.97 0.55 -8.19
CA ILE A 129 -14.24 -0.19 -6.95
C ILE A 129 -13.04 -0.08 -6.00
N ILE A 130 -11.82 -0.29 -6.48
CA ILE A 130 -10.61 -0.23 -5.66
C ILE A 130 -10.38 1.19 -5.12
N THR A 131 -10.55 2.21 -5.96
CA THR A 131 -10.43 3.62 -5.57
C THR A 131 -11.45 4.01 -4.52
N GLN A 132 -12.73 3.62 -4.69
CA GLN A 132 -13.78 3.89 -3.69
C GLN A 132 -13.49 3.20 -2.35
N ARG A 133 -12.99 1.96 -2.37
CA ARG A 133 -12.59 1.23 -1.15
C ARG A 133 -11.40 1.89 -0.47
N SER A 134 -10.41 2.33 -1.24
CA SER A 134 -9.24 3.04 -0.73
C SER A 134 -9.65 4.38 -0.07
N LEU A 135 -10.50 5.16 -0.74
CA LEU A 135 -11.03 6.41 -0.19
C LEU A 135 -11.80 6.17 1.12
N ALA A 136 -12.69 5.19 1.15
CA ALA A 136 -13.44 4.84 2.36
C ALA A 136 -12.51 4.39 3.51
N PHE A 137 -11.45 3.65 3.19
CA PHE A 137 -10.44 3.24 4.17
C PHE A 137 -9.69 4.46 4.75
N GLN A 138 -9.24 5.38 3.89
CA GLN A 138 -8.55 6.60 4.31
C GLN A 138 -9.47 7.49 5.17
N GLN A 139 -10.74 7.64 4.79
CA GLN A 139 -11.72 8.39 5.56
C GLN A 139 -11.93 7.77 6.95
N LYS A 140 -12.10 6.44 7.04
CA LYS A 140 -12.22 5.75 8.35
C LYS A 140 -11.00 5.98 9.23
N ARG A 141 -9.81 5.92 8.63
CA ARG A 141 -8.56 6.15 9.34
C ARG A 141 -8.48 7.60 9.88
N LEU A 142 -8.83 8.57 9.04
CA LEU A 142 -8.86 9.98 9.45
C LEU A 142 -9.83 10.19 10.62
N LEU A 143 -11.05 9.67 10.53
CA LEU A 143 -12.03 9.74 11.61
C LEU A 143 -11.53 9.05 12.90
N SER A 144 -10.87 7.90 12.77
CA SER A 144 -10.29 7.19 13.93
C SER A 144 -9.27 8.04 14.69
N ASN A 145 -8.50 8.88 14.01
CA ASN A 145 -7.55 9.77 14.65
C ASN A 145 -8.21 10.84 15.53
N PHE A 146 -9.45 11.24 15.21
CA PHE A 146 -10.19 12.24 15.98
C PHE A 146 -11.11 11.64 17.05
N THR A 147 -11.57 10.41 16.87
CA THR A 147 -12.63 9.82 17.70
C THR A 147 -12.16 8.74 18.66
N LYS A 148 -10.93 8.22 18.47
CA LYS A 148 -10.40 7.09 19.25
C LYS A 148 -9.14 7.47 20.03
N THR A 149 -9.01 6.87 21.21
CA THR A 149 -7.76 6.90 21.98
C THR A 149 -6.64 6.13 21.27
N ALA A 150 -5.40 6.32 21.68
CA ALA A 150 -4.25 5.58 21.15
C ALA A 150 -4.37 4.07 21.39
N GLU A 151 -4.83 3.67 22.57
CA GLU A 151 -5.08 2.28 22.93
C GLU A 151 -6.13 1.64 22.03
N GLU A 152 -7.26 2.30 21.79
CA GLU A 152 -8.32 1.80 20.92
C GLU A 152 -7.84 1.64 19.47
N ARG A 153 -7.06 2.61 18.95
CA ARG A 153 -6.46 2.50 17.61
C ARG A 153 -5.49 1.32 17.50
N TYR A 154 -4.66 1.13 18.54
CA TYR A 154 -3.75 -0.02 18.60
C TYR A 154 -4.50 -1.35 18.63
N GLU A 155 -5.54 -1.47 19.45
CA GLU A 155 -6.37 -2.68 19.54
C GLU A 155 -7.06 -3.01 18.21
N GLU A 156 -7.69 -2.02 17.60
CA GLU A 156 -8.33 -2.18 16.30
C GLU A 156 -7.34 -2.64 15.24
N PHE A 157 -6.15 -2.04 15.22
CA PHE A 157 -5.09 -2.42 14.27
C PHE A 157 -4.63 -3.86 14.51
N MET A 158 -4.36 -4.24 15.77
CA MET A 158 -3.91 -5.59 16.11
C MET A 158 -4.97 -6.64 15.79
N ASN A 159 -6.24 -6.36 16.06
CA ASN A 159 -7.33 -7.27 15.75
C ASN A 159 -7.54 -7.48 14.24
N LYS A 160 -7.38 -6.41 13.47
CA LYS A 160 -7.67 -6.44 12.03
C LYS A 160 -6.46 -6.77 11.17
N TYR A 161 -5.25 -6.40 11.60
CA TYR A 161 -4.02 -6.43 10.82
C TYR A 161 -2.84 -7.05 11.59
N SER A 162 -3.10 -8.09 12.40
CA SER A 162 -2.06 -8.78 13.19
C SER A 162 -0.87 -9.27 12.36
N VAL A 163 -1.14 -9.74 11.15
CA VAL A 163 -0.09 -10.19 10.21
C VAL A 163 0.81 -9.02 9.80
N ILE A 164 0.25 -7.84 9.53
CA ILE A 164 1.04 -6.64 9.22
C ILE A 164 1.85 -6.23 10.46
N ALA A 165 1.21 -6.21 11.64
CA ALA A 165 1.85 -5.81 12.89
C ALA A 165 3.10 -6.65 13.24
N SER A 166 3.14 -7.92 12.85
CA SER A 166 4.30 -8.80 13.06
C SER A 166 5.45 -8.56 12.08
N ARG A 167 5.18 -7.92 10.93
CA ARG A 167 6.15 -7.73 9.84
C ARG A 167 6.72 -6.31 9.76
N VAL A 168 6.11 -5.35 10.45
CA VAL A 168 6.52 -3.95 10.40
C VAL A 168 7.34 -3.55 11.63
N PRO A 169 8.34 -2.66 11.49
CA PRO A 169 9.09 -2.14 12.61
C PRO A 169 8.20 -1.40 13.62
N GLN A 170 8.50 -1.52 14.92
CA GLN A 170 7.68 -0.92 15.97
C GLN A 170 7.58 0.60 15.85
N TYR A 171 8.68 1.28 15.48
CA TYR A 171 8.66 2.72 15.26
C TYR A 171 7.74 3.13 14.12
N ALA A 172 7.69 2.33 13.05
CA ALA A 172 6.82 2.58 11.91
C ALA A 172 5.34 2.36 12.28
N LEU A 173 5.05 1.32 13.07
CA LEU A 173 3.70 1.08 13.60
C LEU A 173 3.25 2.21 14.54
N ALA A 174 4.10 2.64 15.47
CA ALA A 174 3.81 3.76 16.35
C ALA A 174 3.51 5.03 15.56
N SER A 175 4.37 5.38 14.59
CA SER A 175 4.17 6.50 13.69
C SER A 175 2.85 6.40 12.90
N TYR A 176 2.52 5.22 12.36
CA TYR A 176 1.26 4.98 11.64
C TYR A 176 0.03 5.19 12.52
N LEU A 177 0.11 4.80 13.79
CA LEU A 177 -0.96 4.93 14.78
C LEU A 177 -1.01 6.33 15.44
N GLY A 178 -0.04 7.21 15.14
CA GLY A 178 -0.01 8.59 15.58
C GLY A 178 0.51 8.80 17.00
N PHE A 179 1.45 7.96 17.48
CA PHE A 179 2.09 8.12 18.77
C PHE A 179 3.58 7.69 18.77
N SER A 180 4.29 7.90 19.88
CA SER A 180 5.72 7.58 19.96
C SER A 180 5.99 6.10 20.18
N SER A 181 7.19 5.64 19.86
CA SER A 181 7.64 4.26 20.09
C SER A 181 7.61 3.89 21.57
N GLU A 182 7.97 4.83 22.45
CA GLU A 182 7.93 4.66 23.90
C GLU A 182 6.50 4.46 24.40
N TYR A 183 5.56 5.20 23.85
CA TYR A 183 4.15 5.04 24.20
C TYR A 183 3.60 3.69 23.73
N LEU A 184 3.96 3.26 22.51
CA LEU A 184 3.61 1.91 22.01
C LEU A 184 4.15 0.82 22.91
N SER A 185 5.41 0.93 23.35
CA SER A 185 6.04 0.00 24.27
C SER A 185 5.26 -0.10 25.60
N ARG A 186 4.83 1.04 26.16
CA ARG A 186 3.99 1.08 27.38
C ARG A 186 2.63 0.40 27.21
N ILE A 187 1.94 0.64 26.08
CA ILE A 187 0.66 -0.03 25.79
C ILE A 187 0.86 -1.55 25.78
N ARG A 188 1.91 -2.04 25.12
CA ARG A 188 2.21 -3.48 25.01
C ARG A 188 2.52 -4.11 26.36
N SER A 189 3.36 -3.46 27.17
CA SER A 189 3.72 -3.96 28.51
C SER A 189 2.50 -4.07 29.43
N ARG A 190 1.61 -3.08 29.42
CA ARG A 190 0.36 -3.11 30.20
C ARG A 190 -0.57 -4.26 29.81
N LYS A 191 -0.55 -4.68 28.55
CA LYS A 191 -1.38 -5.79 28.07
C LYS A 191 -0.78 -7.15 28.41
N SER A 192 0.55 -7.30 28.30
CA SER A 192 1.23 -8.53 28.69
C SER A 192 1.07 -8.85 30.19
N SER A 193 0.87 -7.83 31.02
CA SER A 193 0.65 -8.01 32.47
C SER A 193 -0.81 -8.28 32.86
N LYS A 194 -1.74 -8.22 31.89
CA LYS A 194 -3.19 -8.49 32.10
C LYS A 194 -3.66 -9.82 31.49
N SER A 195 -2.78 -10.50 30.72
CA SER A 195 -3.00 -11.85 30.14
C SER A 195 -2.28 -12.90 30.97
#